data_37908f20f9b6c6be1f8b41ff256fe577
#
_entry.id   37908f20f9b6c6be1f8b41ff256fe577
#
_cell.length_a   1.000
_cell.length_b   1.000
_cell.length_c   1.000
_cell.angle_alpha   90.00
_cell.angle_beta   90.00
_cell.angle_gamma   90.00
#
_symmetry.space_group_name_H-M   'P 1'
#
loop_
_entity.id
_entity.type
_entity.pdbx_description
1 polymer ?
#
loop_
_entity_poly.entity_id
_entity_poly.type
_entity_poly.pdbx_seq_one_letter_code
_entity_poly.pdbx_strand_id
1 'polypeptide(L)'
;MLLKIIKLLIQILLPTRRPQHRYLNSIASNYTNLDILEIGSGNESINQSFKHIFNNASSFIQTDINNSYGHKYLDITKKIEIEEKFDLVLCTNVLEHIFETKLAIKNLNYLLKDKGHLLVAVPFAYPLHDEPEDFWRFTEHSLKKLFSDFTILTIKRTGIPQFPSQYIFLLQKK
;
A
#
# COMPACT_ATOMS: atom_id res chain seq x y z
N MET A 1 -31.18 -1.46 0.41
CA MET A 1 -30.95 -2.73 1.13
C MET A 1 -30.15 -3.72 0.30
N LEU A 2 -30.58 -4.09 -0.89
CA LEU A 2 -29.91 -5.07 -1.78
C LEU A 2 -28.46 -4.68 -2.10
N LEU A 3 -28.18 -3.43 -2.45
CA LEU A 3 -26.84 -2.95 -2.79
C LEU A 3 -25.85 -3.09 -1.62
N LYS A 4 -26.28 -2.86 -0.39
CA LYS A 4 -25.44 -3.05 0.81
C LYS A 4 -25.12 -4.53 1.03
N ILE A 5 -26.07 -5.42 0.77
CA ILE A 5 -25.89 -6.87 0.86
C ILE A 5 -24.90 -7.34 -0.19
N ILE A 6 -25.04 -6.87 -1.44
CA ILE A 6 -24.13 -7.20 -2.54
C ILE A 6 -22.70 -6.72 -2.20
N LYS A 7 -22.54 -5.48 -1.71
CA LYS A 7 -21.24 -4.93 -1.29
C LYS A 7 -20.62 -5.79 -0.19
N LEU A 8 -21.40 -6.19 0.80
CA LEU A 8 -20.94 -7.08 1.88
C LEU A 8 -20.53 -8.46 1.36
N LEU A 9 -21.31 -9.05 0.47
CA LEU A 9 -20.98 -10.34 -0.15
C LEU A 9 -19.68 -10.26 -0.96
N ILE A 10 -19.47 -9.19 -1.72
CA ILE A 10 -18.23 -8.97 -2.47
C ILE A 10 -17.03 -8.86 -1.51
N GLN A 11 -17.15 -8.13 -0.41
CA GLN A 11 -16.09 -8.02 0.60
C GLN A 11 -15.75 -9.36 1.26
N ILE A 12 -16.75 -10.23 1.44
CA ILE A 12 -16.55 -11.59 1.99
C ILE A 12 -15.90 -12.50 0.95
N LEU A 13 -16.35 -12.47 -0.30
CA LEU A 13 -15.87 -13.34 -1.38
C LEU A 13 -14.52 -12.91 -1.95
N LEU A 14 -14.23 -11.59 -1.94
CA LEU A 14 -13.01 -11.00 -2.48
C LEU A 14 -12.27 -10.19 -1.41
N PRO A 15 -11.81 -10.82 -0.31
CA PRO A 15 -11.14 -10.11 0.75
C PRO A 15 -9.81 -9.53 0.25
N THR A 16 -9.52 -8.28 0.59
CA THR A 16 -8.24 -7.64 0.27
C THR A 16 -7.30 -7.64 1.47
N ARG A 17 -7.79 -7.27 2.64
CA ARG A 17 -6.98 -7.03 3.84
C ARG A 17 -6.38 -8.30 4.44
N ARG A 18 -7.13 -9.40 4.55
CA ARG A 18 -6.61 -10.67 5.07
C ARG A 18 -5.43 -11.22 4.27
N PRO A 19 -5.46 -11.25 2.93
CA PRO A 19 -4.32 -11.62 2.11
C PRO A 19 -3.11 -10.69 2.29
N GLN A 20 -3.33 -9.36 2.44
CA GLN A 20 -2.26 -8.41 2.75
C GLN A 20 -1.58 -8.76 4.08
N HIS A 21 -2.35 -8.91 5.18
CA HIS A 21 -1.82 -9.33 6.48
C HIS A 21 -1.02 -10.62 6.39
N ARG A 22 -1.56 -11.64 5.71
CA ARG A 22 -0.88 -12.93 5.55
C ARG A 22 0.45 -12.77 4.83
N TYR A 23 0.48 -11.99 3.75
CA TYR A 23 1.70 -11.77 3.00
C TYR A 23 2.72 -10.96 3.81
N LEU A 24 2.30 -9.87 4.44
CA LEU A 24 3.18 -9.04 5.29
C LEU A 24 3.76 -9.85 6.44
N ASN A 25 2.96 -10.66 7.13
CA ASN A 25 3.46 -11.57 8.18
C ASN A 25 4.51 -12.55 7.65
N SER A 26 4.36 -13.04 6.41
CA SER A 26 5.30 -13.99 5.83
C SER A 26 6.67 -13.40 5.48
N ILE A 27 6.77 -12.08 5.37
CA ILE A 27 8.00 -11.38 5.03
C ILE A 27 8.56 -10.53 6.18
N ALA A 28 7.79 -10.33 7.24
CA ALA A 28 8.14 -9.39 8.32
C ALA A 28 9.48 -9.69 8.99
N SER A 29 9.86 -10.97 9.11
CA SER A 29 11.16 -11.39 9.66
C SER A 29 12.36 -10.88 8.85
N ASN A 30 12.18 -10.54 7.58
CA ASN A 30 13.23 -9.99 6.73
C ASN A 30 13.49 -8.50 7.02
N TYR A 31 12.63 -7.85 7.82
CA TYR A 31 12.69 -6.43 8.12
C TYR A 31 12.94 -6.14 9.62
N THR A 32 13.69 -7.01 10.26
CA THR A 32 14.13 -6.87 11.65
C THR A 32 15.25 -5.83 11.74
N ASN A 33 15.17 -4.91 12.71
CA ASN A 33 16.14 -3.82 12.91
C ASN A 33 16.29 -2.86 11.73
N LEU A 34 15.24 -2.70 10.92
CA LEU A 34 15.18 -1.82 9.76
C LEU A 34 14.19 -0.68 9.98
N ASP A 35 14.35 0.41 9.21
CA ASP A 35 13.48 1.58 9.27
C ASP A 35 12.33 1.43 8.28
N ILE A 36 11.12 1.54 8.78
CA ILE A 36 9.88 1.32 7.99
C ILE A 36 9.03 2.58 7.99
N LEU A 37 8.52 2.95 6.81
CA LEU A 37 7.55 4.01 6.62
C LEU A 37 6.25 3.42 6.08
N GLU A 38 5.13 3.75 6.68
CA GLU A 38 3.79 3.42 6.18
C GLU A 38 3.09 4.67 5.68
N ILE A 39 2.65 4.62 4.42
CA ILE A 39 1.87 5.67 3.75
C ILE A 39 0.39 5.30 3.83
N GLY A 40 -0.45 6.24 4.28
CA GLY A 40 -1.88 5.99 4.43
C GLY A 40 -2.17 4.98 5.54
N SER A 41 -1.63 5.22 6.74
CA SER A 41 -1.80 4.33 7.89
C SER A 41 -3.25 4.21 8.37
N GLY A 42 -4.10 5.18 8.01
CA GLY A 42 -5.51 5.17 8.33
C GLY A 42 -5.79 5.28 9.83
N ASN A 43 -6.99 4.89 10.23
CA ASN A 43 -7.43 5.02 11.60
C ASN A 43 -6.98 3.83 12.45
N GLU A 44 -6.20 4.07 13.51
CA GLU A 44 -5.73 3.04 14.44
C GLU A 44 -6.86 2.32 15.18
N SER A 45 -7.96 3.01 15.49
CA SER A 45 -9.08 2.43 16.23
C SER A 45 -9.74 1.23 15.51
N ILE A 46 -9.54 1.11 14.20
CA ILE A 46 -10.03 0.01 13.37
C ILE A 46 -8.89 -0.83 12.76
N ASN A 47 -7.69 -0.75 13.36
CA ASN A 47 -6.50 -1.52 12.98
C ASN A 47 -6.16 -1.44 11.48
N GLN A 48 -6.13 -0.24 10.91
CA GLN A 48 -5.78 -0.04 9.51
C GLN A 48 -4.27 -0.15 9.27
N SER A 49 -3.44 0.25 10.21
CA SER A 49 -1.98 0.15 10.12
C SER A 49 -1.47 -1.28 10.25
N PHE A 50 -0.33 -1.55 9.61
CA PHE A 50 0.40 -2.81 9.71
C PHE A 50 1.54 -2.78 10.76
N LYS A 51 1.66 -1.72 11.56
CA LYS A 51 2.70 -1.56 12.59
C LYS A 51 2.87 -2.78 13.49
N HIS A 52 1.75 -3.39 13.90
CA HIS A 52 1.75 -4.57 14.77
C HIS A 52 2.40 -5.82 14.15
N ILE A 53 2.61 -5.84 12.83
CA ILE A 53 3.29 -6.94 12.13
C ILE A 53 4.81 -6.80 12.22
N PHE A 54 5.31 -5.57 12.31
CA PHE A 54 6.75 -5.25 12.27
C PHE A 54 7.28 -4.87 13.66
N ASN A 55 6.98 -5.68 14.68
CA ASN A 55 7.34 -5.40 16.07
C ASN A 55 8.86 -5.33 16.32
N ASN A 56 9.67 -5.90 15.42
CA ASN A 56 11.13 -5.93 15.51
C ASN A 56 11.79 -4.91 14.56
N ALA A 57 11.05 -3.95 14.03
CA ALA A 57 11.62 -2.85 13.27
C ALA A 57 12.43 -1.93 14.19
N SER A 58 13.49 -1.30 13.68
CA SER A 58 14.24 -0.25 14.38
C SER A 58 13.37 0.99 14.58
N SER A 59 12.67 1.37 13.53
CA SER A 59 11.65 2.41 13.59
C SER A 59 10.46 2.04 12.68
N PHE A 60 9.25 2.45 13.08
CA PHE A 60 8.05 2.33 12.26
C PHE A 60 7.29 3.66 12.31
N ILE A 61 7.38 4.43 11.22
CA ILE A 61 6.75 5.73 11.10
C ILE A 61 5.43 5.57 10.34
N GLN A 62 4.34 5.98 10.98
CA GLN A 62 3.00 6.02 10.39
C GLN A 62 2.73 7.40 9.82
N THR A 63 2.25 7.47 8.58
CA THR A 63 1.89 8.72 7.92
C THR A 63 0.51 8.65 7.29
N ASP A 64 -0.16 9.78 7.24
CA ASP A 64 -1.45 9.92 6.56
C ASP A 64 -1.64 11.35 6.03
N ILE A 65 -2.48 11.51 5.02
CA ILE A 65 -2.94 12.82 4.55
C ILE A 65 -4.01 13.41 5.48
N ASN A 66 -4.69 12.56 6.23
CA ASN A 66 -5.74 12.96 7.17
C ASN A 66 -5.14 13.22 8.56
N ASN A 67 -4.95 14.48 8.90
CA ASN A 67 -4.41 14.91 10.20
C ASN A 67 -5.24 14.44 11.42
N SER A 68 -6.52 14.08 11.23
CA SER A 68 -7.38 13.63 12.34
C SER A 68 -7.00 12.26 12.89
N TYR A 69 -6.19 11.48 12.16
CA TYR A 69 -5.74 10.16 12.61
C TYR A 69 -4.53 10.21 13.57
N GLY A 70 -3.93 11.40 13.78
CA GLY A 70 -2.83 11.59 14.74
C GLY A 70 -1.47 11.09 14.24
N HIS A 71 -1.35 10.71 12.97
CA HIS A 71 -0.10 10.32 12.33
C HIS A 71 0.69 11.53 11.82
N LYS A 72 1.97 11.31 11.47
CA LYS A 72 2.76 12.34 10.77
C LYS A 72 2.10 12.65 9.42
N TYR A 73 1.87 13.93 9.14
CA TYR A 73 1.30 14.33 7.85
C TYR A 73 2.28 14.03 6.71
N LEU A 74 1.80 13.38 5.67
CA LEU A 74 2.55 13.16 4.44
C LEU A 74 1.63 13.03 3.23
N ASP A 75 1.79 13.97 2.28
CA ASP A 75 1.13 13.95 0.99
C ASP A 75 2.16 13.58 -0.10
N ILE A 76 2.10 12.35 -0.58
CA ILE A 76 3.04 11.86 -1.60
C ILE A 76 2.78 12.42 -3.00
N THR A 77 1.77 13.27 -3.18
CA THR A 77 1.53 14.01 -4.43
C THR A 77 2.21 15.38 -4.44
N LYS A 78 2.89 15.76 -3.35
CA LYS A 78 3.60 17.02 -3.20
C LYS A 78 5.10 16.82 -3.06
N LYS A 79 5.84 17.92 -3.02
CA LYS A 79 7.27 17.87 -2.72
C LYS A 79 7.49 17.22 -1.35
N ILE A 80 8.31 16.18 -1.30
CA ILE A 80 8.69 15.53 -0.05
C ILE A 80 9.75 16.36 0.65
N GLU A 81 9.49 16.73 1.90
CA GLU A 81 10.41 17.48 2.77
C GLU A 81 11.12 16.58 3.78
N ILE A 82 10.74 15.30 3.85
CA ILE A 82 11.39 14.29 4.70
C ILE A 82 12.74 13.93 4.04
N GLU A 83 13.84 14.14 4.76
CA GLU A 83 15.18 13.76 4.31
C GLU A 83 15.53 12.32 4.64
N GLU A 84 14.92 11.77 5.69
CA GLU A 84 15.10 10.38 6.11
C GLU A 84 14.71 9.41 4.98
N LYS A 85 15.45 8.30 4.89
CA LYS A 85 15.22 7.22 3.95
C LYS A 85 14.94 5.92 4.69
N PHE A 86 14.14 5.08 4.07
CA PHE A 86 13.61 3.89 4.71
C PHE A 86 14.06 2.62 3.98
N ASP A 87 14.25 1.56 4.75
CA ASP A 87 14.55 0.23 4.21
C ASP A 87 13.30 -0.41 3.57
N LEU A 88 12.12 -0.11 4.13
CA LEU A 88 10.83 -0.54 3.61
C LEU A 88 9.82 0.61 3.63
N VAL A 89 9.16 0.84 2.51
CA VAL A 89 7.99 1.71 2.42
C VAL A 89 6.77 0.85 2.12
N LEU A 90 5.74 0.98 2.94
CA LEU A 90 4.43 0.36 2.73
C LEU A 90 3.47 1.39 2.13
N CYS A 91 2.86 1.07 0.99
CA CYS A 91 1.86 1.90 0.33
C CYS A 91 0.69 1.01 -0.10
N THR A 92 -0.24 0.79 0.82
CA THR A 92 -1.32 -0.18 0.63
C THR A 92 -2.68 0.49 0.62
N ASN A 93 -3.45 0.28 -0.45
CA ASN A 93 -4.77 0.90 -0.64
C ASN A 93 -4.70 2.43 -0.56
N VAL A 94 -3.74 3.01 -1.27
CA VAL A 94 -3.50 4.46 -1.36
C VAL A 94 -3.49 4.93 -2.80
N LEU A 95 -2.80 4.20 -3.71
CA LEU A 95 -2.59 4.68 -5.08
C LEU A 95 -3.88 4.77 -5.89
N GLU A 96 -4.91 4.00 -5.57
CA GLU A 96 -6.25 4.11 -6.18
C GLU A 96 -6.90 5.47 -5.93
N HIS A 97 -6.51 6.15 -4.84
CA HIS A 97 -7.01 7.46 -4.42
C HIS A 97 -6.14 8.62 -4.90
N ILE A 98 -5.11 8.36 -5.70
CA ILE A 98 -4.19 9.37 -6.20
C ILE A 98 -4.31 9.48 -7.71
N PHE A 99 -4.82 10.63 -8.20
CA PHE A 99 -4.95 10.85 -9.64
C PHE A 99 -3.57 10.95 -10.32
N GLU A 100 -2.63 11.70 -9.76
CA GLU A 100 -1.27 11.91 -10.26
C GLU A 100 -0.30 10.78 -9.81
N THR A 101 -0.60 9.55 -10.18
CA THR A 101 0.14 8.34 -9.72
C THR A 101 1.63 8.38 -10.03
N LYS A 102 2.05 8.98 -11.16
CA LYS A 102 3.47 9.04 -11.55
C LYS A 102 4.30 9.86 -10.56
N LEU A 103 3.76 10.99 -10.08
CA LEU A 103 4.43 11.83 -9.09
C LEU A 103 4.53 11.12 -7.75
N ALA A 104 3.45 10.46 -7.32
CA ALA A 104 3.44 9.65 -6.11
C ALA A 104 4.51 8.55 -6.15
N ILE A 105 4.62 7.81 -7.26
CA ILE A 105 5.62 6.74 -7.43
C ILE A 105 7.06 7.30 -7.40
N LYS A 106 7.31 8.45 -8.01
CA LYS A 106 8.60 9.14 -7.91
C LYS A 106 8.94 9.48 -6.46
N ASN A 107 7.97 9.97 -5.70
CA ASN A 107 8.14 10.30 -4.30
C ASN A 107 8.34 9.06 -3.43
N LEU A 108 7.63 7.95 -3.70
CA LEU A 108 7.87 6.67 -3.02
C LEU A 108 9.31 6.16 -3.29
N ASN A 109 9.83 6.31 -4.51
CA ASN A 109 11.21 5.99 -4.82
C ASN A 109 12.21 6.87 -4.05
N TYR A 110 11.92 8.18 -3.94
CA TYR A 110 12.74 9.12 -3.19
C TYR A 110 12.84 8.77 -1.71
N LEU A 111 11.77 8.27 -1.09
CA LEU A 111 11.73 7.90 0.33
C LEU A 111 12.53 6.64 0.66
N LEU A 112 12.93 5.85 -0.32
CA LEU A 112 13.67 4.62 -0.12
C LEU A 112 15.18 4.85 -0.06
N LYS A 113 15.85 4.11 0.82
CA LYS A 113 17.31 3.87 0.77
C LYS A 113 17.66 3.15 -0.55
N ASP A 114 18.93 3.19 -0.94
CA ASP A 114 19.41 2.39 -2.08
C ASP A 114 19.18 0.89 -1.78
N LYS A 115 18.64 0.18 -2.76
CA LYS A 115 18.19 -1.22 -2.61
C LYS A 115 17.04 -1.41 -1.59
N GLY A 116 16.47 -0.34 -1.06
CA GLY A 116 15.29 -0.39 -0.20
C GLY A 116 14.07 -0.97 -0.94
N HIS A 117 13.10 -1.44 -0.17
CA HIS A 117 11.94 -2.14 -0.69
C HIS A 117 10.67 -1.27 -0.62
N LEU A 118 9.84 -1.37 -1.65
CA LEU A 118 8.50 -0.80 -1.70
C LEU A 118 7.48 -1.92 -1.78
N LEU A 119 6.57 -1.98 -0.83
CA LEU A 119 5.40 -2.84 -0.91
C LEU A 119 4.18 -2.01 -1.30
N VAL A 120 3.58 -2.36 -2.42
CA VAL A 120 2.35 -1.74 -2.92
C VAL A 120 1.25 -2.78 -2.95
N ALA A 121 0.07 -2.42 -2.43
CA ALA A 121 -1.14 -3.19 -2.64
C ALA A 121 -2.24 -2.27 -3.17
N VAL A 122 -2.93 -2.69 -4.22
CA VAL A 122 -4.02 -1.93 -4.85
C VAL A 122 -5.19 -2.83 -5.20
N PRO A 123 -6.44 -2.38 -5.03
CA PRO A 123 -7.62 -3.13 -5.41
C PRO A 123 -7.77 -3.23 -6.93
N PHE A 124 -8.37 -4.34 -7.38
CA PHE A 124 -8.83 -4.50 -8.76
C PHE A 124 -10.34 -4.80 -8.77
N ALA A 125 -10.77 -5.99 -8.37
CA ALA A 125 -12.19 -6.31 -8.24
C ALA A 125 -12.69 -5.90 -6.85
N TYR A 126 -12.97 -4.61 -6.68
CA TYR A 126 -13.43 -4.04 -5.42
C TYR A 126 -14.46 -2.94 -5.66
N PRO A 127 -15.54 -2.82 -4.84
CA PRO A 127 -16.52 -1.77 -4.96
C PRO A 127 -15.92 -0.37 -4.82
N LEU A 128 -16.57 0.63 -5.39
CA LEU A 128 -16.22 2.04 -5.14
C LEU A 128 -16.29 2.35 -3.64
N HIS A 129 -15.29 3.07 -3.15
CA HIS A 129 -15.14 3.44 -1.74
C HIS A 129 -14.39 4.76 -1.62
N ASP A 130 -14.58 5.45 -0.51
CA ASP A 130 -13.93 6.73 -0.18
C ASP A 130 -14.07 7.78 -1.32
N GLU A 131 -15.27 7.78 -1.96
CA GLU A 131 -15.61 8.71 -3.05
C GLU A 131 -15.61 10.17 -2.54
N PRO A 132 -15.22 11.17 -3.39
CA PRO A 132 -15.00 11.04 -4.84
C PRO A 132 -13.57 10.68 -5.27
N GLU A 133 -12.62 10.47 -4.36
CA GLU A 133 -11.21 10.23 -4.66
C GLU A 133 -10.88 8.75 -4.94
N ASP A 134 -11.81 7.94 -5.45
CA ASP A 134 -11.58 6.54 -5.84
C ASP A 134 -11.39 6.44 -7.36
N PHE A 135 -10.19 6.80 -7.86
CA PHE A 135 -9.92 7.04 -9.28
C PHE A 135 -9.56 5.78 -10.06
N TRP A 136 -8.84 4.80 -9.45
CA TRP A 136 -8.17 3.77 -10.23
C TRP A 136 -8.49 2.34 -9.81
N ARG A 137 -8.55 1.46 -10.81
CA ARG A 137 -8.44 0.01 -10.68
C ARG A 137 -7.31 -0.45 -11.59
N PHE A 138 -6.14 -0.69 -10.99
CA PHE A 138 -4.93 -1.01 -11.72
C PHE A 138 -4.94 -2.47 -12.19
N THR A 139 -4.50 -2.69 -13.42
CA THR A 139 -4.13 -4.03 -13.88
C THR A 139 -2.67 -4.33 -13.54
N GLU A 140 -2.28 -5.60 -13.53
CA GLU A 140 -0.87 -5.99 -13.38
C GLU A 140 0.02 -5.35 -14.46
N HIS A 141 -0.50 -5.21 -15.68
CA HIS A 141 0.24 -4.62 -16.80
C HIS A 141 0.50 -3.12 -16.60
N SER A 142 -0.50 -2.38 -16.10
CA SER A 142 -0.32 -0.97 -15.78
C SER A 142 0.66 -0.77 -14.63
N LEU A 143 0.60 -1.61 -13.59
CA LEU A 143 1.53 -1.56 -12.46
C LEU A 143 2.96 -1.86 -12.90
N LYS A 144 3.20 -2.90 -13.70
CA LYS A 144 4.53 -3.20 -14.25
C LYS A 144 5.11 -2.03 -15.03
N LYS A 145 4.29 -1.30 -15.77
CA LYS A 145 4.70 -0.13 -16.53
C LYS A 145 4.97 1.08 -15.62
N LEU A 146 4.12 1.32 -14.63
CA LEU A 146 4.27 2.40 -13.65
C LEU A 146 5.53 2.24 -12.79
N PHE A 147 5.86 1.00 -12.40
CA PHE A 147 7.01 0.67 -11.57
C PHE A 147 8.23 0.21 -12.37
N SER A 148 8.38 0.63 -13.64
CA SER A 148 9.52 0.26 -14.51
C SER A 148 10.89 0.63 -13.95
N ASP A 149 10.95 1.66 -13.09
CA ASP A 149 12.18 2.12 -12.43
C ASP A 149 12.56 1.29 -11.20
N PHE A 150 11.77 0.28 -10.86
CA PHE A 150 12.03 -0.67 -9.79
C PHE A 150 12.34 -2.05 -10.35
N THR A 151 13.02 -2.87 -9.54
CA THR A 151 13.11 -4.31 -9.75
C THR A 151 11.90 -4.98 -9.08
N ILE A 152 11.11 -5.72 -9.82
CA ILE A 152 9.96 -6.45 -9.27
C ILE A 152 10.47 -7.74 -8.64
N LEU A 153 10.35 -7.88 -7.32
CA LEU A 153 10.76 -9.07 -6.58
C LEU A 153 9.63 -10.10 -6.51
N THR A 154 8.39 -9.64 -6.25
CA THR A 154 7.23 -10.52 -6.12
C THR A 154 5.96 -9.83 -6.62
N ILE A 155 5.09 -10.61 -7.25
CA ILE A 155 3.72 -10.22 -7.57
C ILE A 155 2.78 -11.27 -6.97
N LYS A 156 1.89 -10.84 -6.08
CA LYS A 156 0.79 -11.67 -5.57
C LYS A 156 -0.53 -11.19 -6.14
N ARG A 157 -1.32 -12.11 -6.65
CA ARG A 157 -2.72 -11.91 -7.02
C ARG A 157 -3.57 -12.60 -5.97
N THR A 158 -4.58 -11.92 -5.46
CA THR A 158 -5.51 -12.51 -4.48
C THR A 158 -6.90 -12.57 -5.09
N GLY A 159 -7.73 -13.50 -4.63
CA GLY A 159 -9.05 -13.73 -5.24
C GLY A 159 -9.02 -14.78 -6.35
N ILE A 160 -9.83 -14.59 -7.36
CA ILE A 160 -10.03 -15.56 -8.47
C ILE A 160 -8.95 -15.30 -9.54
N PRO A 161 -8.28 -16.35 -10.08
CA PRO A 161 -7.41 -16.19 -11.23
C PRO A 161 -8.14 -15.49 -12.38
N GLN A 162 -7.50 -14.57 -13.09
CA GLN A 162 -8.07 -13.72 -14.15
C GLN A 162 -9.05 -12.63 -13.67
N PHE A 163 -9.57 -12.71 -12.43
CA PHE A 163 -10.39 -11.68 -11.80
C PHE A 163 -9.97 -11.48 -10.35
N PRO A 164 -8.72 -11.04 -10.10
CA PRO A 164 -8.21 -10.90 -8.75
C PRO A 164 -8.91 -9.77 -7.99
N SER A 165 -9.02 -9.93 -6.67
CA SER A 165 -9.52 -8.85 -5.81
C SER A 165 -8.54 -7.69 -5.71
N GLN A 166 -7.23 -8.02 -5.72
CA GLN A 166 -6.14 -7.05 -5.64
C GLN A 166 -4.82 -7.61 -6.16
N TYR A 167 -3.89 -6.70 -6.39
CA TYR A 167 -2.49 -7.00 -6.63
C TYR A 167 -1.63 -6.51 -5.46
N ILE A 168 -0.63 -7.31 -5.06
CA ILE A 168 0.39 -6.95 -4.10
C ILE A 168 1.75 -7.10 -4.79
N PHE A 169 2.51 -6.02 -4.83
CA PHE A 169 3.84 -5.97 -5.43
C PHE A 169 4.87 -5.73 -4.33
N LEU A 170 5.91 -6.54 -4.30
CA LEU A 170 7.13 -6.24 -3.58
C LEU A 170 8.18 -5.83 -4.62
N LEU A 171 8.71 -4.66 -4.45
CA LEU A 171 9.58 -3.96 -5.39
C LEU A 171 10.87 -3.58 -4.68
N GLN A 172 11.98 -3.50 -5.42
CA GLN A 172 13.25 -3.00 -4.92
C GLN A 172 13.69 -1.79 -5.74
N LYS A 173 14.12 -0.74 -5.07
CA LYS A 173 14.76 0.41 -5.70
C LYS A 173 16.03 -0.05 -6.44
N LYS A 174 16.18 0.37 -7.69
CA LYS A 174 17.35 0.07 -8.52
C LYS A 174 18.63 0.78 -8.06
#